data_8e1e8b966e548ca76e33b97c26396930
#
_entry.id   8e1e8b966e548ca76e33b97c26396930
#
_cell.length_a   1.000
_cell.length_b   1.000
_cell.length_c   1.000
_cell.angle_alpha   90.00
_cell.angle_beta   90.00
_cell.angle_gamma   90.00
#
_symmetry.space_group_name_H-M   'P 1'
#
loop_
_entity.id
_entity.type
_entity.pdbx_description
1 polymer ?
#
loop_
_entity_poly.entity_id
_entity_poly.type
_entity_poly.pdbx_seq_one_letter_code
_entity_poly.pdbx_strand_id
1 'polypeptide(L)'
;MMAKGIIPMDDKYSLWTIGIPQKDYVNQLFDRADLVIAIGYDIVECAPAKWGARPDMTILHIDNAPADVNKRYQPAVEVVGDISESIYEILRCAHRDSEPEFALRLRETMVAEHAAMADDDSCPMKPARILADVRKVMGREDILVSDVGAHKMWIARHYDCYAPNTCLISNGFASMGFSIPGAFAAKLLNPDKKVLAVCGDGGFMMNSQELETAVREKVPFVTLIWEDSSYGLIKWKEQEQFGGEHCYVDFSNPDFKLLAEAMHCKGYRVEKAEE
;
A
#
# COMPACT_ATOMS: atom_id res chain seq x y z
N MET A 1 1.02 -5.57 2.82
CA MET A 1 0.26 -4.34 2.53
C MET A 1 -1.03 -4.24 3.35
N MET A 2 -1.69 -5.36 3.65
CA MET A 2 -2.95 -5.40 4.42
C MET A 2 -2.84 -4.79 5.83
N ALA A 3 -1.70 -4.98 6.49
CA ALA A 3 -1.44 -4.49 7.84
C ALA A 3 -0.91 -3.05 7.90
N LYS A 4 -0.93 -2.30 6.78
CA LYS A 4 -0.40 -0.93 6.72
C LYS A 4 -1.14 -0.02 7.70
N GLY A 5 -0.41 0.62 8.62
CA GLY A 5 -0.96 1.50 9.65
C GLY A 5 -1.33 0.82 10.98
N ILE A 6 -1.23 -0.52 11.10
CA ILE A 6 -1.39 -1.19 12.41
C ILE A 6 -0.31 -0.68 13.38
N ILE A 7 0.94 -0.62 12.93
CA ILE A 7 1.97 0.18 13.61
C ILE A 7 2.04 1.50 12.85
N PRO A 8 1.82 2.65 13.51
CA PRO A 8 1.91 3.95 12.88
C PRO A 8 3.27 4.14 12.19
N MET A 9 3.27 4.68 10.98
CA MET A 9 4.53 4.85 10.25
C MET A 9 5.46 5.91 10.84
N ASP A 10 4.98 6.75 11.75
CA ASP A 10 5.78 7.67 12.57
C ASP A 10 6.36 7.03 13.86
N ASP A 11 5.96 5.80 14.19
CA ASP A 11 6.59 5.07 15.29
C ASP A 11 8.06 4.76 14.98
N LYS A 12 8.94 4.92 15.98
CA LYS A 12 10.39 4.73 15.81
C LYS A 12 10.82 3.30 15.44
N TYR A 13 9.97 2.31 15.67
CA TYR A 13 10.22 0.92 15.33
C TYR A 13 9.53 0.46 14.04
N SER A 14 8.72 1.33 13.41
CA SER A 14 8.06 0.99 12.16
C SER A 14 9.04 1.06 10.99
N LEU A 15 9.19 -0.03 10.27
CA LEU A 15 9.94 -0.10 9.00
C LEU A 15 8.97 -0.16 7.80
N TRP A 16 7.77 0.38 7.99
CA TRP A 16 6.73 0.57 6.98
C TRP A 16 6.31 -0.73 6.30
N THR A 17 6.26 -0.75 4.97
CA THR A 17 5.92 -1.92 4.17
C THR A 17 7.18 -2.49 3.53
N ILE A 18 7.43 -3.76 3.76
CA ILE A 18 8.59 -4.51 3.26
C ILE A 18 8.21 -5.38 2.06
N GLY A 19 9.22 -5.87 1.34
CA GLY A 19 9.02 -6.78 0.20
C GLY A 19 8.55 -6.10 -1.09
N ILE A 20 8.68 -4.78 -1.18
CA ILE A 20 8.36 -3.96 -2.34
C ILE A 20 9.50 -2.95 -2.56
N PRO A 21 10.36 -3.13 -3.55
CA PRO A 21 10.57 -4.25 -4.47
C PRO A 21 11.18 -5.50 -3.81
N GLN A 22 11.35 -6.60 -4.55
CA GLN A 22 11.89 -7.87 -4.03
C GLN A 22 13.27 -7.75 -3.39
N LYS A 23 14.12 -6.82 -3.87
CA LYS A 23 15.47 -6.55 -3.36
C LYS A 23 15.50 -5.31 -2.47
N ASP A 24 14.46 -5.13 -1.66
CA ASP A 24 14.40 -4.04 -0.72
C ASP A 24 15.51 -4.16 0.34
N TYR A 25 16.27 -3.09 0.55
CA TYR A 25 17.32 -3.07 1.57
C TYR A 25 16.78 -3.28 2.99
N VAL A 26 15.50 -2.98 3.23
CA VAL A 26 14.81 -3.28 4.50
C VAL A 26 14.78 -4.77 4.79
N ASN A 27 14.81 -5.63 3.76
CA ASN A 27 14.88 -7.08 3.94
C ASN A 27 16.15 -7.53 4.67
N GLN A 28 17.22 -6.71 4.72
CA GLN A 28 18.42 -6.98 5.50
C GLN A 28 18.14 -7.14 7.00
N LEU A 29 17.01 -6.62 7.49
CA LEU A 29 16.61 -6.84 8.88
C LEU A 29 16.37 -8.33 9.15
N PHE A 30 15.76 -9.04 8.21
CA PHE A 30 15.51 -10.48 8.35
C PHE A 30 16.80 -11.32 8.36
N ASP A 31 17.88 -10.82 7.73
CA ASP A 31 19.18 -11.50 7.76
C ASP A 31 19.86 -11.42 9.14
N ARG A 32 19.42 -10.50 9.98
CA ARG A 32 19.95 -10.26 11.33
C ARG A 32 18.98 -10.64 12.44
N ALA A 33 17.74 -10.96 12.10
CA ALA A 33 16.76 -11.39 13.08
C ALA A 33 17.07 -12.79 13.58
N ASP A 34 17.08 -12.96 14.89
CA ASP A 34 17.16 -14.26 15.58
C ASP A 34 15.77 -14.91 15.69
N LEU A 35 14.71 -14.10 15.69
CA LEU A 35 13.32 -14.52 15.70
C LEU A 35 12.50 -13.63 14.75
N VAL A 36 11.68 -14.23 13.92
CA VAL A 36 10.65 -13.55 13.12
C VAL A 36 9.30 -13.92 13.67
N ILE A 37 8.53 -12.94 14.11
CA ILE A 37 7.15 -13.14 14.57
C ILE A 37 6.22 -12.74 13.42
N ALA A 38 5.58 -13.72 12.81
CA ALA A 38 4.61 -13.56 11.74
C ALA A 38 3.19 -13.55 12.32
N ILE A 39 2.47 -12.46 12.17
CA ILE A 39 1.14 -12.25 12.76
C ILE A 39 0.12 -12.05 11.64
N GLY A 40 -0.89 -12.94 11.54
CA GLY A 40 -1.88 -12.87 10.48
C GLY A 40 -1.26 -12.94 9.09
N TYR A 41 -0.23 -13.74 8.91
CA TYR A 41 0.58 -13.78 7.69
C TYR A 41 0.08 -14.81 6.70
N ASP A 42 -0.30 -14.33 5.52
CA ASP A 42 -0.70 -15.15 4.38
C ASP A 42 0.42 -15.20 3.32
N ILE A 43 0.91 -16.41 3.03
CA ILE A 43 1.98 -16.62 2.03
C ILE A 43 1.52 -16.34 0.59
N VAL A 44 0.22 -16.34 0.33
CA VAL A 44 -0.35 -16.01 -0.98
C VAL A 44 -0.24 -14.50 -1.23
N GLU A 45 -0.50 -13.68 -0.20
CA GLU A 45 -0.39 -12.22 -0.29
C GLU A 45 1.05 -11.74 -0.44
N CYS A 46 1.95 -12.33 0.31
CA CYS A 46 3.37 -11.98 0.26
C CYS A 46 4.23 -13.24 0.31
N ALA A 47 4.64 -13.73 -0.85
CA ALA A 47 5.45 -14.95 -0.93
C ALA A 47 6.72 -14.84 -0.07
N PRO A 48 7.07 -15.89 0.70
CA PRO A 48 8.24 -15.89 1.60
C PRO A 48 9.55 -15.46 0.94
N ALA A 49 9.72 -15.78 -0.34
CA ALA A 49 10.90 -15.36 -1.11
C ALA A 49 11.05 -13.83 -1.25
N LYS A 50 9.94 -13.07 -1.19
CA LYS A 50 9.96 -11.60 -1.38
C LYS A 50 10.58 -10.87 -0.21
N TRP A 51 10.48 -11.39 0.99
CA TRP A 51 11.09 -10.81 2.18
C TRP A 51 12.34 -11.56 2.67
N GLY A 52 12.81 -12.54 1.89
CA GLY A 52 14.07 -13.23 2.17
C GLY A 52 13.94 -14.38 3.15
N ALA A 53 12.75 -14.95 3.34
CA ALA A 53 12.58 -16.12 4.21
C ALA A 53 13.53 -17.27 3.82
N ARG A 54 14.14 -17.87 4.81
CA ARG A 54 15.09 -18.97 4.68
C ARG A 54 14.70 -20.14 5.60
N PRO A 55 15.02 -21.38 5.24
CA PRO A 55 14.68 -22.56 6.05
C PRO A 55 15.33 -22.58 7.45
N ASP A 56 16.39 -21.83 7.65
CA ASP A 56 17.16 -21.74 8.92
C ASP A 56 16.64 -20.64 9.87
N MET A 57 15.64 -19.85 9.45
CA MET A 57 15.05 -18.82 10.30
C MET A 57 14.17 -19.42 11.39
N THR A 58 14.30 -18.92 12.60
CA THR A 58 13.34 -19.20 13.68
C THR A 58 12.10 -18.33 13.46
N ILE A 59 10.96 -18.95 13.21
CA ILE A 59 9.69 -18.26 12.94
C ILE A 59 8.67 -18.68 14.00
N LEU A 60 8.04 -17.69 14.64
CA LEU A 60 6.83 -17.84 15.44
C LEU A 60 5.65 -17.35 14.58
N HIS A 61 4.70 -18.23 14.29
CA HIS A 61 3.49 -17.89 13.57
C HIS A 61 2.32 -17.74 14.53
N ILE A 62 1.61 -16.62 14.46
CA ILE A 62 0.42 -16.31 15.28
C ILE A 62 -0.74 -16.03 14.34
N ASP A 63 -1.73 -16.90 14.35
CA ASP A 63 -2.91 -16.76 13.48
C ASP A 63 -4.11 -17.52 14.08
N ASN A 64 -5.31 -17.27 13.56
CA ASN A 64 -6.52 -18.02 13.89
C ASN A 64 -6.60 -19.39 13.18
N ALA A 65 -5.71 -19.66 12.23
CA ALA A 65 -5.56 -20.92 11.51
C ALA A 65 -4.10 -21.39 11.50
N PRO A 66 -3.84 -22.70 11.31
CA PRO A 66 -2.48 -23.18 11.10
C PRO A 66 -1.80 -22.55 9.89
N ALA A 67 -0.48 -22.40 9.94
CA ALA A 67 0.30 -21.81 8.86
C ALA A 67 0.25 -22.65 7.58
N ASP A 68 0.08 -21.95 6.45
CA ASP A 68 0.43 -22.51 5.16
C ASP A 68 1.96 -22.58 5.04
N VAL A 69 2.49 -23.78 4.86
CA VAL A 69 3.94 -24.02 4.87
C VAL A 69 4.51 -24.30 3.47
N ASN A 70 5.74 -23.88 3.25
CA ASN A 70 6.51 -24.22 2.07
C ASN A 70 8.00 -24.41 2.41
N LYS A 71 8.86 -24.65 1.41
CA LYS A 71 10.29 -24.88 1.62
C LYS A 71 11.04 -23.71 2.30
N ARG A 72 10.49 -22.49 2.26
CA ARG A 72 11.11 -21.29 2.82
C ARG A 72 10.43 -20.80 4.10
N TYR A 73 9.19 -21.21 4.33
CA TYR A 73 8.38 -20.79 5.48
C TYR A 73 7.93 -22.01 6.25
N GLN A 74 8.63 -22.28 7.35
CA GLN A 74 8.37 -23.40 8.25
C GLN A 74 8.45 -22.87 9.68
N PRO A 75 7.32 -22.47 10.28
CA PRO A 75 7.31 -21.99 11.65
C PRO A 75 7.88 -23.03 12.62
N ALA A 76 8.78 -22.59 13.50
CA ALA A 76 9.27 -23.41 14.60
C ALA A 76 8.22 -23.56 15.70
N VAL A 77 7.38 -22.55 15.85
CA VAL A 77 6.24 -22.54 16.81
C VAL A 77 5.04 -21.89 16.11
N GLU A 78 3.89 -22.50 16.30
CA GLU A 78 2.59 -21.95 15.87
C GLU A 78 1.72 -21.70 17.10
N VAL A 79 1.14 -20.50 17.17
CA VAL A 79 0.10 -20.15 18.14
C VAL A 79 -1.19 -19.94 17.36
N VAL A 80 -2.03 -20.97 17.37
CA VAL A 80 -3.30 -21.00 16.65
C VAL A 80 -4.43 -20.62 17.60
N GLY A 81 -5.06 -19.47 17.38
CA GLY A 81 -6.11 -18.93 18.23
C GLY A 81 -6.44 -17.49 17.91
N ASP A 82 -7.15 -16.81 18.81
CA ASP A 82 -7.39 -15.38 18.67
C ASP A 82 -6.07 -14.61 18.72
N ILE A 83 -5.82 -13.82 17.66
CA ILE A 83 -4.55 -13.08 17.50
C ILE A 83 -4.37 -12.06 18.61
N SER A 84 -5.44 -11.33 18.98
CA SER A 84 -5.36 -10.27 19.98
C SER A 84 -5.06 -10.84 21.36
N GLU A 85 -5.74 -11.90 21.76
CA GLU A 85 -5.50 -12.61 23.01
C GLU A 85 -4.09 -13.21 23.07
N SER A 86 -3.66 -13.82 21.97
CA SER A 86 -2.31 -14.40 21.85
C SER A 86 -1.20 -13.35 22.03
N ILE A 87 -1.35 -12.19 21.37
CA ILE A 87 -0.40 -11.08 21.50
C ILE A 87 -0.43 -10.52 22.93
N TYR A 88 -1.62 -10.37 23.52
CA TYR A 88 -1.78 -9.88 24.89
C TYR A 88 -1.05 -10.77 25.91
N GLU A 89 -1.21 -12.08 25.80
CA GLU A 89 -0.53 -13.02 26.71
C GLU A 89 1.00 -13.03 26.48
N ILE A 90 1.47 -12.93 25.24
CA ILE A 90 2.91 -12.82 24.95
C ILE A 90 3.49 -11.54 25.55
N LEU A 91 2.79 -10.41 25.42
CA LEU A 91 3.25 -9.12 25.97
C LEU A 91 3.37 -9.13 27.51
N ARG A 92 2.60 -9.93 28.21
CA ARG A 92 2.71 -10.08 29.67
C ARG A 92 4.03 -10.72 30.11
N CYS A 93 4.64 -11.50 29.24
CA CYS A 93 5.89 -12.22 29.54
C CYS A 93 7.10 -11.61 28.81
N ALA A 94 6.84 -10.85 27.73
CA ALA A 94 7.90 -10.27 26.92
C ALA A 94 8.51 -9.04 27.61
N HIS A 95 9.83 -8.93 27.57
CA HIS A 95 10.55 -7.72 27.94
C HIS A 95 11.65 -7.46 26.90
N ARG A 96 12.09 -6.23 26.84
CA ARG A 96 13.16 -5.82 25.93
C ARG A 96 14.44 -5.63 26.71
N ASP A 97 15.47 -6.31 26.29
CA ASP A 97 16.81 -6.23 26.93
C ASP A 97 17.68 -5.13 26.33
N SER A 98 17.45 -4.77 25.05
CA SER A 98 18.26 -3.76 24.35
C SER A 98 17.46 -3.06 23.22
N GLU A 99 17.93 -1.89 22.81
CA GLU A 99 17.40 -1.21 21.63
C GLU A 99 17.87 -1.88 20.34
N PRO A 100 17.01 -2.00 19.30
CA PRO A 100 17.37 -2.61 18.02
C PRO A 100 18.12 -1.62 17.13
N GLU A 101 19.36 -1.28 17.47
CA GLU A 101 20.16 -0.23 16.82
C GLU A 101 20.22 -0.34 15.29
N PHE A 102 20.31 -1.57 14.76
CA PHE A 102 20.35 -1.76 13.31
C PHE A 102 19.02 -1.34 12.65
N ALA A 103 17.88 -1.73 13.24
CA ALA A 103 16.56 -1.34 12.74
C ALA A 103 16.35 0.17 12.82
N LEU A 104 16.82 0.81 13.90
CA LEU A 104 16.73 2.27 14.06
C LEU A 104 17.56 3.01 13.00
N ARG A 105 18.81 2.60 12.75
CA ARG A 105 19.63 3.18 11.66
C ARG A 105 19.02 2.96 10.27
N LEU A 106 18.45 1.78 10.04
CA LEU A 106 17.75 1.50 8.77
C LEU A 106 16.57 2.44 8.59
N ARG A 107 15.78 2.64 9.66
CA ARG A 107 14.68 3.59 9.65
C ARG A 107 15.13 5.03 9.38
N GLU A 108 16.21 5.50 10.00
CA GLU A 108 16.76 6.84 9.73
C GLU A 108 17.06 7.03 8.24
N THR A 109 17.67 6.02 7.61
CA THR A 109 17.93 6.02 6.15
C THR A 109 16.62 6.11 5.36
N MET A 110 15.62 5.30 5.72
CA MET A 110 14.32 5.30 5.04
C MET A 110 13.60 6.65 5.16
N VAL A 111 13.63 7.26 6.34
CA VAL A 111 13.01 8.59 6.59
C VAL A 111 13.73 9.66 5.78
N ALA A 112 15.06 9.65 5.72
CA ALA A 112 15.83 10.61 4.94
C ALA A 112 15.56 10.48 3.43
N GLU A 113 15.52 9.27 2.90
CA GLU A 113 15.17 9.03 1.49
C GLU A 113 13.74 9.48 1.17
N HIS A 114 12.79 9.19 2.04
CA HIS A 114 11.39 9.59 1.87
C HIS A 114 11.24 11.11 1.86
N ALA A 115 11.93 11.82 2.78
CA ALA A 115 11.94 13.27 2.82
C ALA A 115 12.54 13.87 1.54
N ALA A 116 13.66 13.34 1.04
CA ALA A 116 14.28 13.81 -0.20
C ALA A 116 13.36 13.63 -1.42
N MET A 117 12.60 12.54 -1.49
CA MET A 117 11.63 12.29 -2.57
C MET A 117 10.39 13.19 -2.46
N ALA A 118 10.01 13.60 -1.24
CA ALA A 118 8.88 14.47 -0.99
C ALA A 118 9.10 15.91 -1.50
N ASP A 119 10.35 16.33 -1.66
CA ASP A 119 10.74 17.67 -2.11
C ASP A 119 11.14 17.71 -3.61
N ASP A 120 10.92 16.62 -4.35
CA ASP A 120 11.23 16.54 -5.79
C ASP A 120 10.18 17.26 -6.64
N ASP A 121 10.51 18.46 -7.14
CA ASP A 121 9.67 19.29 -8.01
C ASP A 121 9.84 18.97 -9.51
N SER A 122 10.44 17.85 -9.87
CA SER A 122 10.62 17.46 -11.28
C SER A 122 9.29 17.30 -12.02
N CYS A 123 9.30 17.60 -13.31
CA CYS A 123 8.18 17.37 -14.22
C CYS A 123 8.57 16.29 -15.26
N PRO A 124 7.76 15.25 -15.46
CA PRO A 124 6.49 14.97 -14.78
C PRO A 124 6.68 14.66 -13.29
N MET A 125 5.65 14.97 -12.49
CA MET A 125 5.67 14.76 -11.04
C MET A 125 5.97 13.30 -10.68
N LYS A 126 6.83 13.11 -9.70
CA LYS A 126 7.14 11.77 -9.19
C LYS A 126 6.05 11.26 -8.25
N PRO A 127 5.74 9.96 -8.27
CA PRO A 127 4.75 9.35 -7.38
C PRO A 127 4.93 9.66 -5.90
N ALA A 128 6.17 9.64 -5.40
CA ALA A 128 6.47 9.94 -4.00
C ALA A 128 6.13 11.40 -3.63
N ARG A 129 6.38 12.36 -4.54
CA ARG A 129 6.00 13.77 -4.35
C ARG A 129 4.49 13.93 -4.27
N ILE A 130 3.74 13.33 -5.19
CA ILE A 130 2.27 13.33 -5.17
C ILE A 130 1.74 12.80 -3.85
N LEU A 131 2.27 11.67 -3.37
CA LEU A 131 1.83 11.05 -2.12
C LEU A 131 2.17 11.90 -0.89
N ALA A 132 3.31 12.58 -0.89
CA ALA A 132 3.68 13.52 0.17
C ALA A 132 2.70 14.70 0.23
N ASP A 133 2.31 15.28 -0.90
CA ASP A 133 1.34 16.37 -0.95
C ASP A 133 -0.05 15.90 -0.56
N VAL A 134 -0.48 14.73 -1.02
CA VAL A 134 -1.71 14.06 -0.54
C VAL A 134 -1.69 13.92 0.99
N ARG A 135 -0.55 13.48 1.56
CA ARG A 135 -0.46 13.30 3.02
C ARG A 135 -0.59 14.60 3.80
N LYS A 136 -0.10 15.73 3.27
CA LYS A 136 -0.22 17.06 3.90
C LYS A 136 -1.68 17.50 4.08
N VAL A 137 -2.57 17.11 3.16
CA VAL A 137 -3.99 17.51 3.16
C VAL A 137 -4.92 16.49 3.80
N MET A 138 -4.48 15.25 3.95
CA MET A 138 -5.23 14.18 4.60
C MET A 138 -4.92 14.13 6.10
N GLY A 139 -5.93 14.07 6.95
CA GLY A 139 -5.78 13.86 8.38
C GLY A 139 -5.27 12.45 8.72
N ARG A 140 -4.87 12.21 9.96
CA ARG A 140 -4.33 10.91 10.42
C ARG A 140 -5.29 9.75 10.23
N GLU A 141 -6.60 10.01 10.35
CA GLU A 141 -7.66 9.01 10.26
C GLU A 141 -8.45 9.08 8.94
N ASP A 142 -8.08 9.98 8.04
CA ASP A 142 -8.68 10.04 6.72
C ASP A 142 -8.29 8.80 5.89
N ILE A 143 -9.15 8.40 4.96
CA ILE A 143 -9.05 7.10 4.32
C ILE A 143 -8.58 7.26 2.87
N LEU A 144 -7.50 6.58 2.51
CA LEU A 144 -7.07 6.39 1.14
C LEU A 144 -7.47 4.98 0.68
N VAL A 145 -8.12 4.90 -0.49
CA VAL A 145 -8.49 3.63 -1.13
C VAL A 145 -7.71 3.52 -2.44
N SER A 146 -6.80 2.55 -2.49
CA SER A 146 -5.94 2.31 -3.66
C SER A 146 -6.52 1.26 -4.58
N ASP A 147 -6.56 1.59 -5.86
CA ASP A 147 -6.79 0.61 -6.92
C ASP A 147 -5.57 -0.29 -7.15
N VAL A 148 -5.65 -1.18 -8.13
CA VAL A 148 -4.60 -2.10 -8.55
C VAL A 148 -3.87 -1.54 -9.77
N GLY A 149 -2.55 -1.52 -9.70
CA GLY A 149 -1.66 -1.00 -10.75
C GLY A 149 -0.29 -0.62 -10.18
N ALA A 150 0.54 0.06 -10.96
CA ALA A 150 1.87 0.52 -10.53
C ALA A 150 1.77 1.50 -9.33
N HIS A 151 0.77 2.37 -9.32
CA HIS A 151 0.51 3.31 -8.23
C HIS A 151 0.35 2.63 -6.86
N LYS A 152 -0.23 1.43 -6.81
CA LYS A 152 -0.36 0.63 -5.58
C LYS A 152 0.99 0.37 -4.90
N MET A 153 2.04 0.12 -5.69
CA MET A 153 3.38 -0.14 -5.16
C MET A 153 3.96 1.12 -4.50
N TRP A 154 3.77 2.27 -5.12
CA TRP A 154 4.17 3.56 -4.58
C TRP A 154 3.39 3.91 -3.31
N ILE A 155 2.07 3.73 -3.29
CA ILE A 155 1.23 3.95 -2.11
C ILE A 155 1.68 3.04 -0.97
N ALA A 156 1.91 1.76 -1.24
CA ALA A 156 2.37 0.82 -0.22
C ALA A 156 3.68 1.24 0.43
N ARG A 157 4.60 1.84 -0.34
CA ARG A 157 5.93 2.25 0.14
C ARG A 157 5.96 3.67 0.69
N HIS A 158 5.32 4.63 0.02
CA HIS A 158 5.54 6.06 0.24
C HIS A 158 4.34 6.83 0.82
N TYR A 159 3.16 6.22 0.96
CA TYR A 159 2.06 6.90 1.64
C TYR A 159 2.14 6.64 3.14
N ASP A 160 2.36 7.68 3.93
CA ASP A 160 2.41 7.57 5.38
C ASP A 160 1.03 7.23 5.97
N CYS A 161 0.96 6.12 6.69
CA CYS A 161 -0.26 5.62 7.31
C CYS A 161 -0.07 5.57 8.84
N TYR A 162 -0.96 6.20 9.58
CA TYR A 162 -0.79 6.41 11.02
C TYR A 162 -1.85 5.71 11.88
N ALA A 163 -2.83 5.09 11.25
CA ALA A 163 -3.89 4.37 11.93
C ALA A 163 -4.32 3.15 11.09
N PRO A 164 -4.79 2.08 11.71
CA PRO A 164 -5.31 0.91 10.98
C PRO A 164 -6.54 1.29 10.17
N ASN A 165 -6.75 0.58 9.06
CA ASN A 165 -7.89 0.77 8.14
C ASN A 165 -8.00 2.17 7.51
N THR A 166 -6.91 2.93 7.44
CA THR A 166 -6.86 4.25 6.78
C THR A 166 -6.13 4.23 5.44
N CYS A 167 -5.56 3.08 5.04
CA CYS A 167 -5.01 2.84 3.71
C CYS A 167 -5.48 1.47 3.22
N LEU A 168 -6.54 1.49 2.44
CA LEU A 168 -7.17 0.27 1.90
C LEU A 168 -6.57 -0.02 0.52
N ILE A 169 -5.86 -1.13 0.41
CA ILE A 169 -5.23 -1.56 -0.84
C ILE A 169 -5.86 -2.88 -1.26
N SER A 170 -6.41 -2.94 -2.48
CA SER A 170 -6.94 -4.18 -3.03
C SER A 170 -5.84 -5.22 -3.18
N ASN A 171 -5.91 -6.28 -2.38
CA ASN A 171 -5.00 -7.43 -2.38
C ASN A 171 -5.81 -8.73 -2.50
N GLY A 172 -5.13 -9.87 -2.46
CA GLY A 172 -5.78 -11.15 -2.74
C GLY A 172 -6.15 -11.24 -4.21
N PHE A 173 -7.42 -11.15 -4.52
CA PHE A 173 -7.90 -11.17 -5.91
C PHE A 173 -7.41 -9.97 -6.73
N ALA A 174 -7.11 -8.84 -6.08
CA ALA A 174 -6.49 -7.65 -6.64
C ALA A 174 -7.20 -7.13 -7.91
N SER A 175 -8.52 -6.94 -7.83
CA SER A 175 -9.33 -6.42 -8.94
C SER A 175 -9.02 -4.96 -9.24
N MET A 176 -8.77 -4.64 -10.51
CA MET A 176 -8.79 -3.25 -11.00
C MET A 176 -10.21 -2.69 -10.94
N GLY A 177 -10.33 -1.37 -10.79
CA GLY A 177 -11.62 -0.68 -10.63
C GLY A 177 -12.16 -0.69 -9.20
N PHE A 178 -11.42 -1.22 -8.22
CA PHE A 178 -11.85 -1.30 -6.83
C PHE A 178 -11.97 0.06 -6.12
N SER A 179 -11.11 1.03 -6.47
CA SER A 179 -10.93 2.23 -5.66
C SER A 179 -12.17 3.12 -5.57
N ILE A 180 -12.92 3.30 -6.66
CA ILE A 180 -14.10 4.18 -6.69
C ILE A 180 -15.24 3.58 -5.85
N PRO A 181 -15.73 2.35 -6.10
CA PRO A 181 -16.77 1.75 -5.26
C PRO A 181 -16.31 1.55 -3.82
N GLY A 182 -15.01 1.26 -3.61
CA GLY A 182 -14.41 1.16 -2.28
C GLY A 182 -14.42 2.50 -1.53
N ALA A 183 -14.09 3.60 -2.20
CA ALA A 183 -14.15 4.94 -1.62
C ALA A 183 -15.59 5.39 -1.33
N PHE A 184 -16.51 5.08 -2.22
CA PHE A 184 -17.94 5.30 -1.98
C PHE A 184 -18.40 4.59 -0.69
N ALA A 185 -18.10 3.30 -0.56
CA ALA A 185 -18.44 2.53 0.64
C ALA A 185 -17.73 3.06 1.90
N ALA A 186 -16.44 3.39 1.80
CA ALA A 186 -15.69 3.95 2.91
C ALA A 186 -16.27 5.29 3.39
N LYS A 187 -16.71 6.14 2.46
CA LYS A 187 -17.33 7.44 2.78
C LYS A 187 -18.71 7.29 3.39
N LEU A 188 -19.52 6.32 2.95
CA LEU A 188 -20.81 5.99 3.57
C LEU A 188 -20.65 5.58 5.03
N LEU A 189 -19.64 4.74 5.32
CA LEU A 189 -19.38 4.24 6.67
C LEU A 189 -18.68 5.28 7.57
N ASN A 190 -18.01 6.27 6.98
CA ASN A 190 -17.24 7.28 7.70
C ASN A 190 -17.57 8.68 7.15
N PRO A 191 -18.77 9.21 7.38
CA PRO A 191 -19.24 10.45 6.76
C PRO A 191 -18.40 11.68 7.16
N ASP A 192 -17.76 11.67 8.30
CA ASP A 192 -16.97 12.80 8.82
C ASP A 192 -15.50 12.78 8.34
N LYS A 193 -15.01 11.65 7.80
CA LYS A 193 -13.63 11.54 7.31
C LYS A 193 -13.52 11.98 5.86
N LYS A 194 -12.36 12.52 5.48
CA LYS A 194 -12.02 12.64 4.07
C LYS A 194 -11.71 11.27 3.50
N VAL A 195 -12.18 11.02 2.28
CA VAL A 195 -11.89 9.79 1.54
C VAL A 195 -11.31 10.13 0.18
N LEU A 196 -10.22 9.48 -0.15
CA LEU A 196 -9.50 9.61 -1.41
C LEU A 196 -9.42 8.26 -2.12
N ALA A 197 -10.03 8.15 -3.31
CA ALA A 197 -9.76 7.06 -4.23
C ALA A 197 -8.50 7.37 -5.04
N VAL A 198 -7.56 6.45 -5.14
CA VAL A 198 -6.38 6.57 -6.02
C VAL A 198 -6.38 5.42 -7.01
N CYS A 199 -6.36 5.74 -8.29
CA CYS A 199 -6.38 4.77 -9.38
C CYS A 199 -5.48 5.19 -10.53
N GLY A 200 -5.07 4.22 -11.33
CA GLY A 200 -4.58 4.49 -12.68
C GLY A 200 -5.74 4.74 -13.63
N ASP A 201 -5.45 5.33 -14.77
CA ASP A 201 -6.43 5.64 -15.82
C ASP A 201 -7.20 4.40 -16.30
N GLY A 202 -6.51 3.28 -16.54
CA GLY A 202 -7.16 2.03 -16.93
C GLY A 202 -8.07 1.46 -15.84
N GLY A 203 -7.68 1.55 -14.55
CA GLY A 203 -8.51 1.13 -13.43
C GLY A 203 -9.72 2.03 -13.22
N PHE A 204 -9.55 3.35 -13.39
CA PHE A 204 -10.63 4.33 -13.33
C PHE A 204 -11.76 4.00 -14.32
N MET A 205 -11.41 3.70 -15.57
CA MET A 205 -12.39 3.42 -16.62
C MET A 205 -13.20 2.14 -16.38
N MET A 206 -12.78 1.25 -15.49
CA MET A 206 -13.50 0.00 -15.21
C MET A 206 -14.75 0.22 -14.37
N ASN A 207 -14.77 1.23 -13.47
CA ASN A 207 -15.90 1.52 -12.59
C ASN A 207 -16.18 3.03 -12.45
N SER A 208 -15.86 3.83 -13.47
CA SER A 208 -16.10 5.28 -13.49
C SER A 208 -17.57 5.67 -13.34
N GLN A 209 -18.52 4.79 -13.75
CA GLN A 209 -19.96 5.01 -13.62
C GLN A 209 -20.41 5.19 -12.16
N GLU A 210 -19.64 4.69 -11.19
CA GLU A 210 -19.97 4.85 -9.75
C GLU A 210 -19.83 6.30 -9.26
N LEU A 211 -19.24 7.19 -10.06
CA LEU A 211 -19.28 8.63 -9.79
C LEU A 211 -20.70 9.18 -9.87
N GLU A 212 -21.51 8.67 -10.82
CA GLU A 212 -22.94 9.01 -10.88
C GLU A 212 -23.65 8.57 -9.60
N THR A 213 -23.41 7.33 -9.16
CA THR A 213 -23.98 6.81 -7.91
C THR A 213 -23.60 7.72 -6.72
N ALA A 214 -22.34 8.12 -6.63
CA ALA A 214 -21.85 9.00 -5.56
C ALA A 214 -22.54 10.39 -5.58
N VAL A 215 -22.73 10.97 -6.76
CA VAL A 215 -23.44 12.26 -6.93
C VAL A 215 -24.90 12.13 -6.53
N ARG A 216 -25.60 11.12 -7.01
CA ARG A 216 -27.02 10.87 -6.73
C ARG A 216 -27.27 10.62 -5.25
N GLU A 217 -26.40 9.82 -4.61
CA GLU A 217 -26.50 9.50 -3.17
C GLU A 217 -25.88 10.59 -2.28
N LYS A 218 -25.30 11.65 -2.85
CA LYS A 218 -24.66 12.77 -2.12
C LYS A 218 -23.52 12.30 -1.20
N VAL A 219 -22.71 11.37 -1.67
CA VAL A 219 -21.58 10.80 -0.95
C VAL A 219 -20.26 11.38 -1.52
N PRO A 220 -19.76 12.52 -1.00
CA PRO A 220 -18.61 13.21 -1.57
C PRO A 220 -17.30 12.56 -1.19
N PHE A 221 -16.48 12.22 -2.17
CA PHE A 221 -15.07 11.85 -2.02
C PHE A 221 -14.24 12.40 -3.19
N VAL A 222 -12.93 12.33 -3.10
CA VAL A 222 -12.03 12.76 -4.17
C VAL A 222 -11.48 11.54 -4.89
N THR A 223 -11.37 11.61 -6.21
CA THR A 223 -10.68 10.61 -7.03
C THR A 223 -9.43 11.22 -7.64
N LEU A 224 -8.28 10.64 -7.36
CA LEU A 224 -6.98 10.98 -7.93
C LEU A 224 -6.62 9.94 -8.99
N ILE A 225 -6.60 10.36 -10.26
CA ILE A 225 -6.28 9.50 -11.40
C ILE A 225 -4.83 9.76 -11.79
N TRP A 226 -4.00 8.72 -11.79
CA TRP A 226 -2.64 8.75 -12.33
C TRP A 226 -2.69 8.34 -13.78
N GLU A 227 -2.43 9.29 -14.67
CA GLU A 227 -2.57 9.14 -16.10
C GLU A 227 -1.23 8.87 -16.75
N ASP A 228 -1.02 7.64 -17.24
CA ASP A 228 0.16 7.24 -18.01
C ASP A 228 -0.19 6.55 -19.35
N SER A 229 -1.49 6.49 -19.70
CA SER A 229 -2.03 5.90 -20.92
C SER A 229 -1.60 4.44 -21.13
N SER A 230 -1.43 3.71 -20.01
CA SER A 230 -1.04 2.31 -20.08
C SER A 230 -1.47 1.49 -18.87
N TYR A 231 -1.52 0.16 -19.03
CA TYR A 231 -1.54 -0.77 -17.90
C TYR A 231 -0.14 -0.92 -17.32
N GLY A 232 0.36 0.14 -16.66
CA GLY A 232 1.75 0.34 -16.30
C GLY A 232 2.41 -0.82 -15.55
N LEU A 233 1.71 -1.49 -14.62
CA LEU A 233 2.27 -2.64 -13.90
C LEU A 233 2.42 -3.87 -14.80
N ILE A 234 1.50 -4.09 -15.73
CA ILE A 234 1.58 -5.20 -16.70
C ILE A 234 2.71 -4.90 -17.67
N LYS A 235 2.74 -3.69 -18.23
CA LYS A 235 3.80 -3.22 -19.10
C LYS A 235 5.19 -3.41 -18.50
N TRP A 236 5.37 -3.02 -17.26
CA TRP A 236 6.62 -3.21 -16.53
C TRP A 236 7.01 -4.69 -16.42
N LYS A 237 6.07 -5.56 -16.05
CA LYS A 237 6.33 -7.01 -15.96
C LYS A 237 6.65 -7.64 -17.30
N GLU A 238 5.96 -7.26 -18.36
CA GLU A 238 6.26 -7.73 -19.72
C GLU A 238 7.66 -7.30 -20.15
N GLN A 239 8.03 -6.05 -19.95
CA GLN A 239 9.37 -5.54 -20.25
C GLN A 239 10.47 -6.28 -19.48
N GLU A 240 10.24 -6.58 -18.20
CA GLU A 240 11.18 -7.37 -17.38
C GLU A 240 11.31 -8.80 -17.91
N GLN A 241 10.20 -9.42 -18.31
CA GLN A 241 10.16 -10.82 -18.75
C GLN A 241 10.60 -11.03 -20.18
N PHE A 242 10.33 -10.08 -21.07
CA PHE A 242 10.54 -10.19 -22.52
C PHE A 242 11.63 -9.25 -23.07
N GLY A 243 12.61 -8.89 -22.22
CA GLY A 243 13.78 -8.13 -22.68
C GLY A 243 13.50 -6.71 -23.15
N GLY A 244 12.48 -6.06 -22.58
CA GLY A 244 12.08 -4.68 -22.91
C GLY A 244 10.87 -4.59 -23.83
N GLU A 245 10.40 -5.70 -24.38
CA GLU A 245 9.20 -5.73 -25.23
C GLU A 245 7.91 -5.80 -24.39
N HIS A 246 6.83 -5.25 -24.93
CA HIS A 246 5.49 -5.31 -24.38
C HIS A 246 4.44 -5.19 -25.49
N CYS A 247 3.22 -5.66 -25.26
CA CYS A 247 2.15 -5.58 -26.24
C CYS A 247 0.77 -5.42 -25.60
N TYR A 248 -0.12 -4.73 -26.31
CA TYR A 248 -1.53 -4.54 -25.95
C TYR A 248 -1.80 -3.88 -24.58
N VAL A 249 -0.84 -3.13 -24.05
CA VAL A 249 -0.93 -2.46 -22.76
C VAL A 249 -1.05 -0.95 -22.85
N ASP A 250 -0.82 -0.38 -24.03
CA ASP A 250 -0.96 1.05 -24.29
C ASP A 250 -2.33 1.36 -24.87
N PHE A 251 -2.92 2.48 -24.45
CA PHE A 251 -4.24 2.94 -24.89
C PHE A 251 -4.33 4.47 -24.86
N SER A 252 -5.42 5.03 -25.41
CA SER A 252 -5.74 6.45 -25.32
C SER A 252 -6.79 6.70 -24.26
N ASN A 253 -6.66 7.79 -23.52
CA ASN A 253 -7.63 8.20 -22.50
C ASN A 253 -8.65 9.21 -23.07
N PRO A 254 -9.86 9.26 -22.51
CA PRO A 254 -10.73 10.42 -22.66
C PRO A 254 -10.16 11.61 -21.89
N ASP A 255 -10.68 12.80 -22.14
CA ASP A 255 -10.44 13.93 -21.24
C ASP A 255 -11.18 13.69 -19.92
N PHE A 256 -10.44 13.34 -18.86
CA PHE A 256 -11.03 13.02 -17.56
C PHE A 256 -11.67 14.22 -16.88
N LYS A 257 -11.23 15.45 -17.17
CA LYS A 257 -11.89 16.66 -16.65
C LYS A 257 -13.29 16.81 -17.27
N LEU A 258 -13.40 16.70 -18.58
CA LEU A 258 -14.69 16.74 -19.26
C LEU A 258 -15.60 15.58 -18.83
N LEU A 259 -15.04 14.39 -18.63
CA LEU A 259 -15.79 13.23 -18.14
C LEU A 259 -16.34 13.47 -16.74
N ALA A 260 -15.54 14.04 -15.83
CA ALA A 260 -15.99 14.41 -14.49
C ALA A 260 -17.14 15.44 -14.55
N GLU A 261 -17.01 16.47 -15.37
CA GLU A 261 -18.05 17.50 -15.58
C GLU A 261 -19.35 16.90 -16.15
N ALA A 262 -19.24 15.95 -17.09
CA ALA A 262 -20.38 15.23 -17.64
C ALA A 262 -21.13 14.37 -16.59
N MET A 263 -20.43 13.94 -15.53
CA MET A 263 -21.00 13.23 -14.38
C MET A 263 -21.35 14.17 -13.21
N HIS A 264 -21.44 15.47 -13.45
CA HIS A 264 -21.73 16.50 -12.44
C HIS A 264 -20.71 16.57 -11.29
N CYS A 265 -19.48 16.11 -11.52
CA CYS A 265 -18.34 16.25 -10.64
C CYS A 265 -17.49 17.47 -11.03
N LYS A 266 -16.60 17.91 -10.13
CA LYS A 266 -15.57 18.91 -10.45
C LYS A 266 -14.32 18.21 -10.93
N GLY A 267 -13.84 18.53 -12.12
CA GLY A 267 -12.62 18.00 -12.71
C GLY A 267 -11.47 19.01 -12.69
N TYR A 268 -10.30 18.56 -12.30
CA TYR A 268 -9.06 19.32 -12.32
C TYR A 268 -7.98 18.50 -13.01
N ARG A 269 -7.02 19.18 -13.67
CA ARG A 269 -5.82 18.56 -14.22
C ARG A 269 -4.63 19.21 -13.54
N VAL A 270 -3.74 18.41 -13.01
CA VAL A 270 -2.52 18.84 -12.31
C VAL A 270 -1.34 18.23 -13.06
N GLU A 271 -0.38 19.06 -13.49
CA GLU A 271 0.81 18.65 -14.24
C GLU A 271 2.11 18.96 -13.47
N LYS A 272 2.06 19.92 -12.56
CA LYS A 272 3.22 20.38 -11.81
C LYS A 272 2.92 20.45 -10.30
N ALA A 273 3.96 20.31 -9.51
CA ALA A 273 3.86 20.33 -8.06
C ALA A 273 3.36 21.65 -7.46
N GLU A 274 3.50 22.76 -8.18
CA GLU A 274 3.07 24.11 -7.77
C GLU A 274 1.57 24.40 -8.02
N GLU A 275 0.87 23.54 -8.76
CA GLU A 275 -0.56 23.63 -9.05
C GLU A 275 -1.41 22.98 -7.95
#